data_8c962baa8fc758abf54c387354548e42
#
_entry.id   8c962baa8fc758abf54c387354548e42
#
_cell.length_a   1.000
_cell.length_b   1.000
_cell.length_c   1.000
_cell.angle_alpha   90.00
_cell.angle_beta   90.00
_cell.angle_gamma   90.00
#
_symmetry.space_group_name_H-M   'P 1'
#
loop_
_entity.id
_entity.type
_entity.pdbx_description
1 polymer ?
#
loop_
_entity_poly.entity_id
_entity_poly.type
_entity_poly.pdbx_seq_one_letter_code
_entity_poly.pdbx_strand_id
1 'polypeptide(L)'
;MKSDRIKFPAGFWAGIQQVGIAPQDVAHKARLPLTILTEPAVVTTAQYFRIWQAYSDLVGDTASGIIKLATTFETAQYPPAVQATYHARDYRDALNRMARYKQLCPPESLRIAEEGERCTIELEWMGSEQPGPPVLVGATLAFLLELGRRGTGQPLPALAVEFSHSMGDAATLEAYFGCPIQIGATNNRLTLHRSDLDCPFLSYNKELLEILTPVLDLSLDEQHSRSIAEMVKWILKRSLSSSRLDIRAVASALRMSDRTLQRRLTDEGTTFKQLLTQARHEQAREYLADPTLDIKEVAFLIGYEDQNSFYRAFRLWEGDTPSNWRSEYLGANQPS
;
A
#
# COMPACT_ATOMS: atom_id res chain seq x y z
N MET A 1 1.80 -4.07 -16.21
CA MET A 1 2.43 -3.49 -15.00
C MET A 1 1.32 -3.04 -14.06
N LYS A 2 1.00 -3.82 -12.99
CA LYS A 2 0.74 -3.07 -11.78
C LYS A 2 2.10 -2.49 -11.46
N SER A 3 2.36 -1.30 -11.98
CA SER A 3 3.43 -0.52 -11.43
C SER A 3 3.18 -0.49 -9.94
N ASP A 4 4.22 -0.65 -9.15
CA ASP A 4 4.29 -0.29 -7.74
C ASP A 4 3.99 1.22 -7.65
N ARG A 5 2.74 1.58 -7.97
CA ARG A 5 2.26 2.96 -8.13
C ARG A 5 1.07 3.17 -7.23
N ILE A 6 1.29 3.91 -6.19
CA ILE A 6 0.31 4.32 -5.20
C ILE A 6 -0.07 5.76 -5.53
N LYS A 7 -1.35 6.03 -5.73
CA LYS A 7 -1.84 7.42 -5.74
C LYS A 7 -1.66 7.98 -4.35
N PHE A 8 -0.77 8.96 -4.22
CA PHE A 8 -0.50 9.57 -2.92
C PHE A 8 -1.63 10.55 -2.58
N PRO A 9 -2.26 10.43 -1.38
CA PRO A 9 -3.39 11.29 -1.03
C PRO A 9 -2.93 12.73 -0.84
N ALA A 10 -3.51 13.67 -1.58
CA ALA A 10 -3.22 15.09 -1.43
C ALA A 10 -3.52 15.61 -0.03
N GLY A 11 -4.59 15.12 0.59
CA GLY A 11 -4.95 15.45 1.97
C GLY A 11 -3.84 15.17 2.99
N PHE A 12 -2.92 14.24 2.71
CA PHE A 12 -1.76 14.01 3.59
C PHE A 12 -0.89 15.26 3.75
N TRP A 13 -0.60 15.97 2.64
CA TRP A 13 0.23 17.18 2.70
C TRP A 13 -0.43 18.29 3.49
N ALA A 14 -1.74 18.46 3.32
CA ALA A 14 -2.51 19.40 4.13
C ALA A 14 -2.51 19.01 5.61
N GLY A 15 -2.67 17.72 5.91
CA GLY A 15 -2.64 17.20 7.28
C GLY A 15 -1.32 17.43 7.98
N ILE A 16 -0.19 17.13 7.36
CA ILE A 16 1.13 17.38 7.99
C ILE A 16 1.42 18.87 8.15
N GLN A 17 0.93 19.72 7.27
CA GLN A 17 1.03 21.18 7.42
C GLN A 17 0.24 21.67 8.64
N GLN A 18 -0.95 21.11 8.90
CA GLN A 18 -1.73 21.42 10.10
C GLN A 18 -1.03 20.93 11.39
N VAL A 19 -0.24 19.87 11.31
CA VAL A 19 0.62 19.39 12.42
C VAL A 19 1.83 20.31 12.65
N GLY A 20 2.07 21.28 11.78
CA GLY A 20 3.18 22.24 11.87
C GLY A 20 4.45 21.78 11.17
N ILE A 21 4.38 20.79 10.29
CA ILE A 21 5.51 20.32 9.48
C ILE A 21 5.34 20.79 8.04
N ALA A 22 6.37 21.42 7.46
CA ALA A 22 6.33 21.84 6.09
C ALA A 22 6.40 20.61 5.14
N PRO A 23 5.48 20.47 4.16
CA PRO A 23 5.51 19.37 3.18
C PRO A 23 6.85 19.24 2.43
N GLN A 24 7.50 20.38 2.16
CA GLN A 24 8.80 20.44 1.50
C GLN A 24 9.90 19.74 2.33
N ASP A 25 9.86 19.88 3.66
CA ASP A 25 10.85 19.25 4.54
C ASP A 25 10.71 17.73 4.54
N VAL A 26 9.45 17.24 4.48
CA VAL A 26 9.18 15.79 4.33
C VAL A 26 9.66 15.28 2.98
N ALA A 27 9.40 16.00 1.88
CA ALA A 27 9.85 15.62 0.55
C ALA A 27 11.39 15.59 0.47
N HIS A 28 12.07 16.60 1.00
CA HIS A 28 13.53 16.65 1.07
C HIS A 28 14.11 15.52 1.92
N LYS A 29 13.57 15.29 3.12
CA LYS A 29 14.00 14.21 4.03
C LYS A 29 13.78 12.84 3.41
N ALA A 30 12.66 12.64 2.68
CA ALA A 30 12.36 11.42 1.94
C ALA A 30 13.21 11.26 0.65
N ARG A 31 14.02 12.25 0.28
CA ARG A 31 14.81 12.31 -0.97
C ARG A 31 13.91 12.16 -2.20
N LEU A 32 12.84 12.94 -2.25
CA LEU A 32 11.89 12.96 -3.34
C LEU A 32 11.82 14.36 -3.97
N PRO A 33 11.56 14.45 -5.28
CA PRO A 33 11.41 15.74 -5.95
C PRO A 33 10.16 16.48 -5.44
N LEU A 34 10.20 17.81 -5.40
CA LEU A 34 9.06 18.62 -4.93
C LEU A 34 7.79 18.47 -5.79
N THR A 35 7.91 17.92 -6.99
CA THR A 35 6.76 17.58 -7.84
C THR A 35 5.80 16.58 -7.18
N ILE A 36 6.25 15.85 -6.13
CA ILE A 36 5.38 14.96 -5.34
C ILE A 36 4.29 15.72 -4.57
N LEU A 37 4.48 17.02 -4.34
CA LEU A 37 3.53 17.88 -3.64
C LEU A 37 2.39 18.35 -4.55
N THR A 38 2.52 18.14 -5.86
CA THR A 38 1.50 18.49 -6.86
C THR A 38 0.61 17.30 -7.17
N GLU A 39 -0.66 17.53 -7.41
CA GLU A 39 -1.63 16.49 -7.80
C GLU A 39 -1.60 16.22 -9.32
N PRO A 40 -1.85 14.99 -9.72
CA PRO A 40 -1.93 13.75 -8.95
C PRO A 40 -0.56 13.10 -8.74
N ALA A 41 -0.07 13.10 -7.52
CA ALA A 41 1.20 12.43 -7.22
C ALA A 41 1.04 10.90 -7.21
N VAL A 42 1.99 10.21 -7.82
CA VAL A 42 2.06 8.76 -7.87
C VAL A 42 3.43 8.32 -7.38
N VAL A 43 3.46 7.43 -6.40
CA VAL A 43 4.70 6.95 -5.75
C VAL A 43 4.79 5.43 -5.76
N THR A 44 6.00 4.89 -5.61
CA THR A 44 6.21 3.48 -5.32
C THR A 44 5.96 3.18 -3.84
N THR A 45 5.77 1.90 -3.45
CA THR A 45 5.68 1.48 -2.04
C THR A 45 6.89 1.94 -1.24
N ALA A 46 8.09 1.80 -1.81
CA ALA A 46 9.32 2.26 -1.17
C ALA A 46 9.35 3.79 -0.95
N GLN A 47 8.87 4.56 -1.93
CA GLN A 47 8.74 6.00 -1.79
C GLN A 47 7.67 6.38 -0.75
N TYR A 48 6.54 5.68 -0.75
CA TYR A 48 5.47 5.84 0.23
C TYR A 48 5.99 5.61 1.66
N PHE A 49 6.74 4.54 1.90
CA PHE A 49 7.33 4.27 3.21
C PHE A 49 8.38 5.31 3.60
N ARG A 50 9.19 5.80 2.65
CA ARG A 50 10.14 6.88 2.93
C ARG A 50 9.48 8.18 3.34
N ILE A 51 8.31 8.52 2.78
CA ILE A 51 7.55 9.71 3.19
C ILE A 51 7.10 9.57 4.65
N TRP A 52 6.54 8.43 5.02
CA TRP A 52 6.10 8.17 6.38
C TRP A 52 7.27 8.13 7.38
N GLN A 53 8.41 7.56 6.98
CA GLN A 53 9.61 7.59 7.81
C GLN A 53 10.14 9.02 7.97
N ALA A 54 10.16 9.81 6.90
CA ALA A 54 10.57 11.20 6.96
C ALA A 54 9.66 12.04 7.87
N TYR A 55 8.35 11.79 7.83
CA TYR A 55 7.38 12.39 8.76
C TYR A 55 7.71 12.01 10.21
N SER A 56 7.92 10.72 10.50
CA SER A 56 8.29 10.24 11.83
C SER A 56 9.56 10.90 12.37
N ASP A 57 10.59 11.01 11.51
CA ASP A 57 11.87 11.63 11.87
C ASP A 57 11.73 13.13 12.18
N LEU A 58 10.83 13.83 11.49
CA LEU A 58 10.61 15.26 11.66
C LEU A 58 9.73 15.59 12.87
N VAL A 59 8.77 14.74 13.18
CA VAL A 59 7.90 14.92 14.35
C VAL A 59 8.63 14.62 15.66
N GLY A 60 9.70 13.82 15.60
CA GLY A 60 10.57 13.45 16.71
C GLY A 60 9.97 12.37 17.62
N ASP A 61 8.79 12.59 18.21
CA ASP A 61 8.08 11.58 18.99
C ASP A 61 6.99 10.92 18.14
N THR A 62 7.18 9.62 17.87
CA THR A 62 6.27 8.82 17.03
C THR A 62 4.85 8.76 17.60
N ALA A 63 4.69 8.60 18.92
CA ALA A 63 3.38 8.52 19.56
C ALA A 63 2.58 9.81 19.40
N SER A 64 3.20 10.96 19.70
CA SER A 64 2.60 12.27 19.48
C SER A 64 2.30 12.53 18.01
N GLY A 65 3.18 12.09 17.10
CA GLY A 65 2.97 12.21 15.65
C GLY A 65 1.74 11.44 15.16
N ILE A 66 1.55 10.21 15.65
CA ILE A 66 0.38 9.37 15.36
C ILE A 66 -0.90 10.10 15.77
N ILE A 67 -0.97 10.55 17.03
CA ILE A 67 -2.17 11.19 17.58
C ILE A 67 -2.48 12.50 16.86
N LYS A 68 -1.47 13.36 16.68
CA LYS A 68 -1.64 14.63 15.96
C LYS A 68 -2.19 14.41 14.57
N LEU A 69 -1.63 13.44 13.82
CA LEU A 69 -2.09 13.17 12.48
C LEU A 69 -3.53 12.64 12.46
N ALA A 70 -3.90 11.72 13.36
CA ALA A 70 -5.24 11.17 13.44
C ALA A 70 -6.30 12.21 13.84
N THR A 71 -5.95 13.18 14.71
CA THR A 71 -6.90 14.14 15.28
C THR A 71 -6.97 15.47 14.56
N THR A 72 -5.98 15.80 13.71
CA THR A 72 -5.88 17.13 13.09
C THR A 72 -6.59 17.22 11.73
N PHE A 73 -6.80 16.11 11.02
CA PHE A 73 -7.43 16.15 9.70
C PHE A 73 -8.84 16.73 9.71
N GLU A 74 -9.07 17.73 8.87
CA GLU A 74 -10.40 18.24 8.57
C GLU A 74 -11.12 17.28 7.60
N THR A 75 -12.37 16.93 7.93
CA THR A 75 -13.16 15.97 7.14
C THR A 75 -13.37 16.41 5.69
N ALA A 76 -13.48 17.71 5.45
CA ALA A 76 -13.64 18.27 4.10
C ALA A 76 -12.45 17.98 3.14
N GLN A 77 -11.27 17.68 3.69
CA GLN A 77 -10.06 17.40 2.91
C GLN A 77 -9.87 15.90 2.65
N TYR A 78 -10.76 15.06 3.13
CA TYR A 78 -10.66 13.61 2.93
C TYR A 78 -10.94 13.23 1.47
N PRO A 79 -10.19 12.24 0.93
CA PRO A 79 -10.51 11.66 -0.37
C PRO A 79 -11.94 11.08 -0.42
N PRO A 80 -12.57 10.97 -1.60
CA PRO A 80 -13.94 10.45 -1.74
C PRO A 80 -14.18 9.11 -1.02
N ALA A 81 -13.20 8.21 -1.02
CA ALA A 81 -13.28 6.94 -0.30
C ALA A 81 -13.44 7.13 1.22
N VAL A 82 -12.70 8.06 1.81
CA VAL A 82 -12.80 8.39 3.25
C VAL A 82 -14.06 9.17 3.56
N GLN A 83 -14.49 10.08 2.66
CA GLN A 83 -15.79 10.75 2.79
C GLN A 83 -16.94 9.76 2.84
N ALA A 84 -16.93 8.72 1.99
CA ALA A 84 -17.94 7.68 2.02
C ALA A 84 -17.95 6.88 3.34
N THR A 85 -16.82 6.77 4.06
CA THR A 85 -16.77 6.16 5.38
C THR A 85 -17.26 7.10 6.48
N TYR A 86 -16.88 8.36 6.42
CA TYR A 86 -17.25 9.35 7.43
C TYR A 86 -18.78 9.65 7.42
N HIS A 87 -19.40 9.57 6.24
CA HIS A 87 -20.84 9.77 6.08
C HIS A 87 -21.67 8.47 6.08
N ALA A 88 -21.08 7.36 6.52
CA ALA A 88 -21.74 6.07 6.67
C ALA A 88 -22.88 6.12 7.70
N ARG A 89 -23.78 5.14 7.67
CA ARG A 89 -24.96 5.06 8.53
C ARG A 89 -24.61 4.88 10.00
N ASP A 90 -23.63 4.01 10.27
CA ASP A 90 -23.15 3.62 11.59
C ASP A 90 -21.68 3.26 11.52
N TYR A 91 -21.05 2.97 12.67
CA TYR A 91 -19.63 2.66 12.71
C TYR A 91 -19.29 1.35 11.97
N ARG A 92 -20.18 0.37 11.98
CA ARG A 92 -20.03 -0.90 11.21
C ARG A 92 -19.97 -0.63 9.71
N ASP A 93 -20.94 0.13 9.16
CA ASP A 93 -20.94 0.51 7.75
C ASP A 93 -19.69 1.30 7.38
N ALA A 94 -19.23 2.20 8.27
CA ALA A 94 -18.02 2.97 8.08
C ALA A 94 -16.78 2.06 7.96
N LEU A 95 -16.59 1.11 8.88
CA LEU A 95 -15.46 0.19 8.85
C LEU A 95 -15.49 -0.73 7.61
N ASN A 96 -16.67 -1.24 7.24
CA ASN A 96 -16.83 -2.07 6.04
C ASN A 96 -16.51 -1.29 4.76
N ARG A 97 -16.96 -0.03 4.66
CA ARG A 97 -16.61 0.87 3.54
C ARG A 97 -15.11 1.16 3.52
N MET A 98 -14.51 1.42 4.69
CA MET A 98 -13.07 1.64 4.78
C MET A 98 -12.30 0.41 4.29
N ALA A 99 -12.63 -0.79 4.75
CA ALA A 99 -11.98 -2.03 4.30
C ALA A 99 -12.15 -2.26 2.79
N ARG A 100 -13.35 -1.97 2.25
CA ARG A 100 -13.64 -2.09 0.82
C ARG A 100 -12.82 -1.09 -0.01
N TYR A 101 -12.88 0.20 0.31
CA TYR A 101 -12.29 1.26 -0.51
C TYR A 101 -10.81 1.52 -0.21
N LYS A 102 -10.27 0.98 0.89
CA LYS A 102 -8.82 0.98 1.16
C LYS A 102 -8.05 0.30 0.03
N GLN A 103 -8.66 -0.64 -0.67
CA GLN A 103 -8.09 -1.30 -1.85
C GLN A 103 -7.76 -0.31 -2.99
N LEU A 104 -8.43 0.84 -3.06
CA LEU A 104 -8.11 1.91 -4.03
C LEU A 104 -6.83 2.64 -3.69
N CYS A 105 -6.34 2.52 -2.44
CA CYS A 105 -5.13 3.19 -1.93
C CYS A 105 -4.20 2.17 -1.23
N PRO A 106 -3.59 1.21 -1.99
CA PRO A 106 -2.62 0.27 -1.42
C PRO A 106 -1.41 1.03 -0.86
N PRO A 107 -0.51 0.42 -0.08
CA PRO A 107 -0.27 -1.01 0.01
C PRO A 107 -0.99 -1.73 1.16
N GLU A 108 -1.82 -1.06 1.92
CA GLU A 108 -2.47 -1.60 3.11
C GLU A 108 -3.86 -2.15 2.79
N SER A 109 -4.25 -3.22 3.48
CA SER A 109 -5.61 -3.74 3.52
C SER A 109 -6.06 -3.94 4.96
N LEU A 110 -7.37 -3.92 5.18
CA LEU A 110 -7.98 -4.13 6.48
C LEU A 110 -8.78 -5.42 6.46
N ARG A 111 -8.54 -6.29 7.43
CA ARG A 111 -9.36 -7.47 7.69
C ARG A 111 -10.16 -7.25 8.95
N ILE A 112 -11.48 -7.31 8.84
CA ILE A 112 -12.42 -7.12 9.96
C ILE A 112 -13.02 -8.46 10.29
N ALA A 113 -13.01 -8.81 11.59
CA ALA A 113 -13.63 -10.02 12.11
C ALA A 113 -14.41 -9.69 13.38
N GLU A 114 -15.65 -10.21 13.47
CA GLU A 114 -16.49 -10.07 14.64
C GLU A 114 -16.65 -11.43 15.30
N GLU A 115 -16.26 -11.51 16.58
CA GLU A 115 -16.35 -12.73 17.39
C GLU A 115 -16.83 -12.40 18.80
N GLY A 116 -17.99 -12.93 19.19
CA GLY A 116 -18.63 -12.61 20.48
C GLY A 116 -18.88 -11.11 20.64
N GLU A 117 -18.35 -10.53 21.71
CA GLU A 117 -18.48 -9.10 22.03
C GLU A 117 -17.35 -8.23 21.44
N ARG A 118 -16.54 -8.78 20.55
CA ARG A 118 -15.35 -8.11 19.99
C ARG A 118 -15.43 -7.94 18.49
N CYS A 119 -14.95 -6.81 18.01
CA CYS A 119 -14.62 -6.58 16.63
C CYS A 119 -13.11 -6.32 16.52
N THR A 120 -12.42 -7.15 15.76
CA THR A 120 -10.98 -7.05 15.52
C THR A 120 -10.72 -6.53 14.11
N ILE A 121 -9.93 -5.49 14.00
CA ILE A 121 -9.48 -4.91 12.73
C ILE A 121 -7.98 -5.16 12.63
N GLU A 122 -7.56 -5.97 11.68
CA GLU A 122 -6.18 -6.30 11.43
C GLU A 122 -5.67 -5.60 10.19
N LEU A 123 -4.50 -4.98 10.31
CA LEU A 123 -3.81 -4.32 9.21
C LEU A 123 -2.90 -5.34 8.50
N GLU A 124 -3.14 -5.56 7.23
CA GLU A 124 -2.36 -6.46 6.38
C GLU A 124 -1.64 -5.66 5.27
N TRP A 125 -0.44 -6.12 4.88
CA TRP A 125 0.34 -5.50 3.79
C TRP A 125 0.17 -6.29 2.50
N MET A 126 -0.30 -5.63 1.45
CA MET A 126 -0.46 -6.25 0.13
C MET A 126 0.86 -6.16 -0.64
N GLY A 127 1.55 -7.30 -0.72
CA GLY A 127 2.74 -7.46 -1.58
C GLY A 127 4.01 -6.77 -1.09
N SER A 128 4.15 -6.46 0.19
CA SER A 128 5.40 -6.05 0.83
C SER A 128 5.84 -7.10 1.84
N GLU A 129 7.08 -7.58 1.72
CA GLU A 129 7.72 -8.40 2.77
C GLU A 129 8.21 -7.52 3.93
N GLN A 130 8.35 -6.22 3.70
CA GLN A 130 8.74 -5.29 4.74
C GLN A 130 7.49 -4.77 5.47
N PRO A 131 7.50 -4.80 6.80
CA PRO A 131 6.46 -4.13 7.57
C PRO A 131 6.50 -2.63 7.28
N GLY A 132 5.32 -2.00 7.24
CA GLY A 132 5.25 -0.55 7.07
C GLY A 132 5.88 0.20 8.24
N PRO A 133 6.28 1.46 8.05
CA PRO A 133 6.81 2.30 9.12
C PRO A 133 5.86 2.33 10.32
N PRO A 134 6.37 2.24 11.57
CA PRO A 134 5.55 2.23 12.78
C PRO A 134 4.54 3.38 12.84
N VAL A 135 4.95 4.59 12.45
CA VAL A 135 4.07 5.77 12.43
C VAL A 135 2.88 5.60 11.48
N LEU A 136 3.06 4.96 10.32
CA LEU A 136 1.98 4.67 9.38
C LEU A 136 0.98 3.68 9.97
N VAL A 137 1.48 2.59 10.57
CA VAL A 137 0.66 1.59 11.25
C VAL A 137 -0.18 2.23 12.36
N GLY A 138 0.49 2.98 13.25
CA GLY A 138 -0.16 3.65 14.37
C GLY A 138 -1.17 4.69 13.90
N ALA A 139 -0.84 5.51 12.89
CA ALA A 139 -1.74 6.51 12.34
C ALA A 139 -2.99 5.86 11.69
N THR A 140 -2.83 4.72 11.02
CA THR A 140 -3.97 3.99 10.44
C THR A 140 -4.91 3.47 11.53
N LEU A 141 -4.40 2.81 12.58
CA LEU A 141 -5.24 2.31 13.67
C LEU A 141 -5.87 3.45 14.49
N ALA A 142 -5.12 4.52 14.76
CA ALA A 142 -5.62 5.71 15.41
C ALA A 142 -6.73 6.41 14.59
N PHE A 143 -6.55 6.51 13.27
CA PHE A 143 -7.57 7.04 12.37
C PHE A 143 -8.87 6.23 12.40
N LEU A 144 -8.79 4.90 12.44
CA LEU A 144 -9.97 4.05 12.51
C LEU A 144 -10.76 4.27 13.81
N LEU A 145 -10.09 4.43 14.95
CA LEU A 145 -10.72 4.75 16.21
C LEU A 145 -11.33 6.17 16.17
N GLU A 146 -10.59 7.13 15.64
CA GLU A 146 -11.04 8.53 15.52
C GLU A 146 -12.24 8.67 14.57
N LEU A 147 -12.31 7.85 13.53
CA LEU A 147 -13.48 7.76 12.65
C LEU A 147 -14.74 7.41 13.43
N GLY A 148 -14.65 6.41 14.34
CA GLY A 148 -15.75 6.04 15.23
C GLY A 148 -16.12 7.17 16.19
N ARG A 149 -15.14 7.76 16.85
CA ARG A 149 -15.35 8.88 17.79
C ARG A 149 -16.04 10.07 17.14
N ARG A 150 -15.53 10.50 15.98
CA ARG A 150 -16.09 11.64 15.25
C ARG A 150 -17.45 11.34 14.65
N GLY A 151 -17.60 10.14 14.09
CA GLY A 151 -18.86 9.74 13.47
C GLY A 151 -20.01 9.64 14.48
N THR A 152 -19.75 9.04 15.64
CA THR A 152 -20.77 8.87 16.72
C THR A 152 -20.87 10.07 17.65
N GLY A 153 -19.86 10.93 17.71
CA GLY A 153 -19.75 11.98 18.73
C GLY A 153 -19.48 11.45 20.14
N GLN A 154 -19.05 10.18 20.29
CA GLN A 154 -18.80 9.53 21.57
C GLN A 154 -17.32 9.25 21.81
N PRO A 155 -16.83 9.29 23.05
CA PRO A 155 -15.44 9.01 23.41
C PRO A 155 -15.17 7.50 23.46
N LEU A 156 -15.30 6.82 22.31
CA LEU A 156 -15.11 5.37 22.22
C LEU A 156 -13.68 4.97 22.62
N PRO A 157 -13.47 4.08 23.60
CA PRO A 157 -12.18 3.47 23.87
C PRO A 157 -11.98 2.23 23.03
N ALA A 158 -10.71 1.88 22.76
CA ALA A 158 -10.40 0.55 22.25
C ALA A 158 -10.44 -0.49 23.40
N LEU A 159 -10.70 -1.76 23.08
CA LEU A 159 -10.55 -2.87 24.02
C LEU A 159 -9.11 -3.33 24.13
N ALA A 160 -8.40 -3.35 23.02
CA ALA A 160 -6.99 -3.71 22.93
C ALA A 160 -6.37 -3.13 21.66
N VAL A 161 -5.08 -2.84 21.72
CA VAL A 161 -4.25 -2.47 20.56
C VAL A 161 -2.98 -3.28 20.60
N GLU A 162 -2.65 -3.90 19.47
CA GLU A 162 -1.46 -4.73 19.30
C GLU A 162 -0.59 -4.16 18.18
N PHE A 163 0.69 -3.98 18.46
CA PHE A 163 1.68 -3.54 17.47
C PHE A 163 2.81 -4.54 17.35
N SER A 164 3.23 -4.83 16.14
CA SER A 164 4.37 -5.72 15.86
C SER A 164 5.73 -5.08 16.17
N HIS A 165 5.78 -3.75 16.26
CA HIS A 165 7.01 -2.97 16.49
C HIS A 165 6.81 -1.96 17.62
N SER A 166 7.93 -1.45 18.15
CA SER A 166 7.90 -0.33 19.09
C SER A 166 7.31 0.92 18.44
N MET A 167 6.48 1.64 19.19
CA MET A 167 5.71 2.80 18.73
C MET A 167 6.12 4.11 19.43
N GLY A 168 7.27 4.12 20.11
CA GLY A 168 7.71 5.25 20.93
C GLY A 168 7.11 5.21 22.33
N ASP A 169 6.55 6.33 22.82
CA ASP A 169 5.93 6.43 24.14
C ASP A 169 4.60 5.67 24.21
N ALA A 170 4.66 4.47 24.78
CA ALA A 170 3.49 3.61 24.94
C ALA A 170 2.42 4.25 25.85
N ALA A 171 2.82 4.96 26.91
CA ALA A 171 1.89 5.58 27.85
C ALA A 171 1.00 6.65 27.19
N THR A 172 1.58 7.44 26.30
CA THR A 172 0.85 8.43 25.50
C THR A 172 -0.16 7.76 24.57
N LEU A 173 0.18 6.64 23.94
CA LEU A 173 -0.74 5.89 23.09
C LEU A 173 -1.83 5.16 23.90
N GLU A 174 -1.49 4.58 25.06
CA GLU A 174 -2.46 3.97 25.97
C GLU A 174 -3.51 4.98 26.42
N ALA A 175 -3.09 6.18 26.79
CA ALA A 175 -4.01 7.26 27.15
C ALA A 175 -4.92 7.65 25.97
N TYR A 176 -4.40 7.68 24.75
CA TYR A 176 -5.19 8.00 23.56
C TYR A 176 -6.17 6.89 23.18
N PHE A 177 -5.71 5.63 23.12
CA PHE A 177 -6.57 4.50 22.76
C PHE A 177 -7.55 4.11 23.88
N GLY A 178 -7.25 4.45 25.13
CA GLY A 178 -8.05 4.13 26.30
C GLY A 178 -7.90 2.68 26.77
N CYS A 179 -6.82 1.99 26.38
CA CYS A 179 -6.53 0.60 26.73
C CYS A 179 -5.01 0.34 26.79
N PRO A 180 -4.58 -0.76 27.45
CA PRO A 180 -3.19 -1.21 27.38
C PRO A 180 -2.79 -1.56 25.94
N ILE A 181 -1.50 -1.30 25.63
CA ILE A 181 -0.93 -1.58 24.31
C ILE A 181 0.04 -2.74 24.39
N GLN A 182 -0.14 -3.72 23.55
CA GLN A 182 0.79 -4.83 23.40
C GLN A 182 1.80 -4.53 22.30
N ILE A 183 3.09 -4.45 22.65
CA ILE A 183 4.20 -4.31 21.71
C ILE A 183 4.84 -5.68 21.44
N GLY A 184 5.32 -5.90 20.21
CA GLY A 184 5.95 -7.16 19.80
C GLY A 184 4.94 -8.28 19.47
N ALA A 185 3.71 -7.92 19.17
CA ALA A 185 2.70 -8.85 18.68
C ALA A 185 3.03 -9.34 17.27
N THR A 186 2.42 -10.45 16.87
CA THR A 186 2.59 -11.00 15.50
C THR A 186 1.98 -10.09 14.44
N ASN A 187 0.86 -9.44 14.77
CA ASN A 187 0.08 -8.63 13.84
C ASN A 187 -0.23 -7.26 14.46
N ASN A 188 -0.56 -6.30 13.61
CA ASN A 188 -1.03 -4.99 14.05
C ASN A 188 -2.56 -5.00 14.07
N ARG A 189 -3.16 -4.80 15.25
CA ARG A 189 -4.60 -4.93 15.48
C ARG A 189 -5.18 -3.84 16.33
N LEU A 190 -6.40 -3.45 16.00
CA LEU A 190 -7.30 -2.67 16.83
C LEU A 190 -8.51 -3.55 17.18
N THR A 191 -8.79 -3.72 18.45
CA THR A 191 -9.99 -4.42 18.94
C THR A 191 -10.95 -3.43 19.58
N LEU A 192 -12.20 -3.46 19.15
CA LEU A 192 -13.30 -2.61 19.62
C LEU A 192 -14.39 -3.45 20.27
N HIS A 193 -15.24 -2.83 21.07
CA HIS A 193 -16.49 -3.45 21.51
C HIS A 193 -17.43 -3.59 20.30
N ARG A 194 -18.01 -4.77 20.15
CA ARG A 194 -18.96 -5.03 19.07
C ARG A 194 -20.20 -4.12 19.15
N SER A 195 -20.65 -3.81 20.38
CA SER A 195 -21.77 -2.88 20.61
C SER A 195 -21.52 -1.48 20.04
N ASP A 196 -20.28 -1.02 19.99
CA ASP A 196 -19.94 0.30 19.48
C ASP A 196 -20.15 0.40 17.96
N LEU A 197 -20.11 -0.75 17.26
CA LEU A 197 -20.29 -0.79 15.80
C LEU A 197 -21.71 -0.41 15.37
N ASP A 198 -22.70 -0.60 16.22
CA ASP A 198 -24.10 -0.29 15.93
C ASP A 198 -24.47 1.17 16.29
N CYS A 199 -23.50 1.95 16.81
CA CYS A 199 -23.68 3.36 17.09
C CYS A 199 -23.86 4.16 15.78
N PRO A 200 -25.00 4.89 15.64
CA PRO A 200 -25.26 5.67 14.45
C PRO A 200 -24.29 6.85 14.32
N PHE A 201 -23.93 7.19 13.10
CA PHE A 201 -23.10 8.36 12.82
C PHE A 201 -23.94 9.63 12.73
N LEU A 202 -23.50 10.67 13.45
CA LEU A 202 -24.10 12.02 13.40
C LEU A 202 -23.90 12.67 12.02
N SER A 203 -22.85 12.26 11.33
CA SER A 203 -22.48 12.73 9.99
C SER A 203 -23.17 11.96 8.85
N TYR A 204 -24.09 11.04 9.15
CA TYR A 204 -24.75 10.22 8.14
C TYR A 204 -25.41 11.07 7.05
N ASN A 205 -25.05 10.81 5.80
CA ASN A 205 -25.62 11.51 4.65
C ASN A 205 -25.89 10.52 3.50
N LYS A 206 -27.14 10.08 3.42
CA LYS A 206 -27.59 9.12 2.42
C LYS A 206 -27.41 9.62 0.98
N GLU A 207 -27.74 10.89 0.73
CA GLU A 207 -27.67 11.48 -0.61
C GLU A 207 -26.21 11.55 -1.11
N LEU A 208 -25.28 11.94 -0.24
CA LEU A 208 -23.85 11.94 -0.57
C LEU A 208 -23.35 10.53 -0.87
N LEU A 209 -23.79 9.53 -0.12
CA LEU A 209 -23.41 8.14 -0.35
C LEU A 209 -23.97 7.60 -1.66
N GLU A 210 -25.18 7.98 -2.06
CA GLU A 210 -25.78 7.62 -3.35
C GLU A 210 -24.97 8.18 -4.54
N ILE A 211 -24.28 9.31 -4.35
CA ILE A 211 -23.38 9.90 -5.35
C ILE A 211 -22.00 9.22 -5.33
N LEU A 212 -21.41 9.05 -4.16
CA LEU A 212 -20.04 8.57 -4.04
C LEU A 212 -19.90 7.07 -4.30
N THR A 213 -20.83 6.25 -3.79
CA THR A 213 -20.74 4.79 -3.85
C THR A 213 -20.59 4.25 -5.27
N PRO A 214 -21.44 4.66 -6.27
CA PRO A 214 -21.29 4.16 -7.63
C PRO A 214 -19.94 4.50 -8.27
N VAL A 215 -19.40 5.69 -8.01
CA VAL A 215 -18.11 6.14 -8.56
C VAL A 215 -16.96 5.36 -7.94
N LEU A 216 -17.02 5.09 -6.63
CA LEU A 216 -16.02 4.30 -5.94
C LEU A 216 -16.08 2.83 -6.35
N ASP A 217 -17.28 2.27 -6.52
CA ASP A 217 -17.46 0.89 -6.96
C ASP A 217 -16.95 0.72 -8.40
N LEU A 218 -17.25 1.68 -9.31
CA LEU A 218 -16.71 1.69 -10.66
C LEU A 218 -15.16 1.72 -10.63
N SER A 219 -14.57 2.55 -9.77
CA SER A 219 -13.11 2.63 -9.60
C SER A 219 -12.52 1.33 -9.07
N LEU A 220 -13.22 0.60 -8.18
CA LEU A 220 -12.84 -0.73 -7.74
C LEU A 220 -12.93 -1.75 -8.87
N ASP A 221 -14.02 -1.73 -9.64
CA ASP A 221 -14.22 -2.63 -10.79
C ASP A 221 -13.16 -2.39 -11.86
N GLU A 222 -12.83 -1.15 -12.18
CA GLU A 222 -11.71 -0.80 -13.06
C GLU A 222 -10.37 -1.28 -12.53
N GLN A 223 -10.17 -1.23 -11.21
CA GLN A 223 -8.98 -1.74 -10.56
C GLN A 223 -8.96 -3.29 -10.51
N HIS A 224 -10.11 -3.94 -10.34
CA HIS A 224 -10.27 -5.39 -10.35
C HIS A 224 -10.33 -5.97 -11.77
N SER A 225 -10.80 -5.21 -12.76
CA SER A 225 -10.74 -5.55 -14.18
C SER A 225 -9.30 -5.44 -14.74
N ARG A 226 -8.35 -4.96 -13.92
CA ARG A 226 -6.94 -5.19 -14.20
C ARG A 226 -6.72 -6.69 -14.23
N SER A 227 -6.37 -7.14 -15.41
CA SER A 227 -6.32 -8.53 -15.79
C SER A 227 -5.54 -9.37 -14.77
N ILE A 228 -5.93 -10.62 -14.59
CA ILE A 228 -5.16 -11.59 -13.81
C ILE A 228 -3.72 -11.63 -14.31
N ALA A 229 -3.51 -11.46 -15.63
CA ALA A 229 -2.19 -11.32 -16.23
C ALA A 229 -1.36 -10.19 -15.63
N GLU A 230 -1.95 -9.02 -15.39
CA GLU A 230 -1.25 -7.89 -14.77
C GLU A 230 -0.89 -8.18 -13.30
N MET A 231 -1.77 -8.84 -12.54
CA MET A 231 -1.49 -9.23 -11.16
C MET A 231 -0.37 -10.28 -11.08
N VAL A 232 -0.40 -11.26 -11.97
CA VAL A 232 0.65 -12.28 -12.09
C VAL A 232 1.98 -11.63 -12.45
N LYS A 233 2.02 -10.77 -13.46
CA LYS A 233 3.23 -10.07 -13.88
C LYS A 233 3.84 -9.24 -12.76
N TRP A 234 3.03 -8.57 -11.95
CA TRP A 234 3.49 -7.82 -10.78
C TRP A 234 4.15 -8.73 -9.72
N ILE A 235 3.52 -9.87 -9.36
CA ILE A 235 4.10 -10.83 -8.41
C ILE A 235 5.42 -11.36 -8.96
N LEU A 236 5.46 -11.71 -10.25
CA LEU A 236 6.65 -12.22 -10.92
C LEU A 236 7.83 -11.23 -10.82
N LYS A 237 7.62 -9.95 -11.16
CA LYS A 237 8.67 -8.93 -11.08
C LYS A 237 9.31 -8.82 -9.68
N ARG A 238 8.54 -8.97 -8.63
CA ARG A 238 9.03 -8.87 -7.24
C ARG A 238 9.77 -10.11 -6.75
N SER A 239 9.57 -11.23 -7.42
CA SER A 239 10.09 -12.52 -6.97
C SER A 239 11.07 -13.16 -7.96
N LEU A 240 11.55 -12.42 -8.98
CA LEU A 240 12.41 -12.95 -10.04
C LEU A 240 13.69 -13.59 -9.52
N SER A 241 14.27 -13.03 -8.45
CA SER A 241 15.49 -13.54 -7.80
C SER A 241 15.25 -14.76 -6.91
N SER A 242 13.98 -15.12 -6.63
CA SER A 242 13.70 -16.27 -5.77
C SER A 242 13.84 -17.59 -6.54
N SER A 243 14.49 -18.60 -5.91
CA SER A 243 14.75 -19.90 -6.50
C SER A 243 13.53 -20.78 -6.74
N ARG A 244 12.31 -20.35 -6.36
CA ARG A 244 11.06 -21.11 -6.49
C ARG A 244 9.93 -20.28 -7.10
N LEU A 245 10.20 -19.65 -8.23
CA LEU A 245 9.19 -18.89 -8.95
C LEU A 245 8.39 -19.82 -9.86
N ASP A 246 7.37 -20.49 -9.33
CA ASP A 246 6.44 -21.32 -10.07
C ASP A 246 5.01 -20.81 -10.02
N ILE A 247 4.15 -21.36 -10.86
CA ILE A 247 2.74 -20.98 -10.94
C ILE A 247 1.99 -21.23 -9.62
N ARG A 248 2.41 -22.22 -8.83
CA ARG A 248 1.76 -22.57 -7.56
C ARG A 248 2.01 -21.51 -6.50
N ALA A 249 3.25 -21.00 -6.43
CA ALA A 249 3.60 -19.91 -5.53
C ALA A 249 2.78 -18.65 -5.86
N VAL A 250 2.66 -18.30 -7.16
CA VAL A 250 1.88 -17.15 -7.60
C VAL A 250 0.37 -17.36 -7.39
N ALA A 251 -0.15 -18.55 -7.66
CA ALA A 251 -1.55 -18.87 -7.40
C ALA A 251 -1.89 -18.78 -5.91
N SER A 252 -1.02 -19.28 -5.04
CA SER A 252 -1.15 -19.16 -3.58
C SER A 252 -1.19 -17.71 -3.13
N ALA A 253 -0.29 -16.86 -3.66
CA ALA A 253 -0.27 -15.41 -3.37
C ALA A 253 -1.57 -14.70 -3.82
N LEU A 254 -2.22 -15.22 -4.88
CA LEU A 254 -3.51 -14.73 -5.37
C LEU A 254 -4.72 -15.45 -4.72
N ARG A 255 -4.49 -16.28 -3.70
CA ARG A 255 -5.52 -17.08 -2.99
C ARG A 255 -6.40 -17.91 -3.93
N MET A 256 -5.80 -18.53 -4.95
CA MET A 256 -6.49 -19.40 -5.89
C MET A 256 -5.69 -20.67 -6.19
N SER A 257 -6.33 -21.69 -6.79
CA SER A 257 -5.61 -22.88 -7.26
C SER A 257 -4.83 -22.57 -8.54
N ASP A 258 -3.73 -23.28 -8.79
CA ASP A 258 -2.95 -23.21 -10.03
C ASP A 258 -3.82 -23.46 -11.29
N ARG A 259 -4.77 -24.41 -11.22
CA ARG A 259 -5.75 -24.67 -12.28
C ARG A 259 -6.65 -23.45 -12.55
N THR A 260 -7.11 -22.78 -11.49
CA THR A 260 -7.94 -21.58 -11.63
C THR A 260 -7.14 -20.43 -12.25
N LEU A 261 -5.89 -20.27 -11.82
CA LEU A 261 -5.00 -19.25 -12.37
C LEU A 261 -4.73 -19.51 -13.85
N GLN A 262 -4.37 -20.74 -14.25
CA GLN A 262 -4.14 -21.10 -15.65
C GLN A 262 -5.35 -20.81 -16.52
N ARG A 263 -6.54 -21.22 -16.08
CA ARG A 263 -7.79 -20.97 -16.85
C ARG A 263 -7.99 -19.47 -17.06
N ARG A 264 -7.90 -18.66 -15.98
CA ARG A 264 -8.10 -17.20 -16.10
C ARG A 264 -7.07 -16.53 -17.01
N LEU A 265 -5.81 -16.96 -16.95
CA LEU A 265 -4.79 -16.46 -17.87
C LEU A 265 -5.10 -16.84 -19.33
N THR A 266 -5.59 -18.05 -19.57
CA THR A 266 -6.02 -18.50 -20.91
C THR A 266 -7.21 -17.67 -21.39
N ASP A 267 -8.20 -17.39 -20.52
CA ASP A 267 -9.36 -16.55 -20.83
C ASP A 267 -8.93 -15.12 -21.20
N GLU A 268 -7.81 -14.63 -20.65
CA GLU A 268 -7.19 -13.34 -21.00
C GLU A 268 -6.21 -13.42 -22.18
N GLY A 269 -6.12 -14.57 -22.87
CA GLY A 269 -5.29 -14.72 -24.06
C GLY A 269 -3.79 -14.81 -23.79
N THR A 270 -3.37 -15.16 -22.54
CA THR A 270 -1.94 -15.26 -22.17
C THR A 270 -1.64 -16.52 -21.36
N THR A 271 -0.36 -16.74 -21.07
CA THR A 271 0.10 -17.86 -20.25
C THR A 271 1.08 -17.40 -19.19
N PHE A 272 1.22 -18.16 -18.09
CA PHE A 272 2.19 -17.88 -17.03
C PHE A 272 3.62 -17.72 -17.58
N LYS A 273 4.01 -18.58 -18.56
CA LYS A 273 5.32 -18.52 -19.20
C LYS A 273 5.54 -17.24 -19.97
N GLN A 274 4.54 -16.77 -20.69
CA GLN A 274 4.62 -15.50 -21.43
C GLN A 274 4.78 -14.32 -20.46
N LEU A 275 4.01 -14.30 -19.36
CA LEU A 275 4.11 -13.25 -18.34
C LEU A 275 5.44 -13.26 -17.60
N LEU A 276 5.99 -14.46 -17.32
CA LEU A 276 7.33 -14.59 -16.72
C LEU A 276 8.41 -14.02 -17.67
N THR A 277 8.31 -14.33 -18.96
CA THR A 277 9.22 -13.79 -19.97
C THR A 277 9.12 -12.27 -20.06
N GLN A 278 7.90 -11.71 -20.08
CA GLN A 278 7.68 -10.26 -20.09
C GLN A 278 8.22 -9.58 -18.82
N ALA A 279 7.97 -10.17 -17.63
CA ALA A 279 8.47 -9.64 -16.38
C ALA A 279 10.00 -9.60 -16.34
N ARG A 280 10.66 -10.67 -16.79
CA ARG A 280 12.12 -10.74 -16.91
C ARG A 280 12.67 -9.71 -17.88
N HIS A 281 12.04 -9.57 -19.04
CA HIS A 281 12.45 -8.61 -20.06
C HIS A 281 12.36 -7.15 -19.55
N GLU A 282 11.22 -6.78 -18.98
CA GLU A 282 11.01 -5.44 -18.44
C GLU A 282 11.99 -5.13 -17.31
N GLN A 283 12.24 -6.09 -16.40
CA GLN A 283 13.16 -5.90 -15.29
C GLN A 283 14.64 -5.88 -15.74
N ALA A 284 14.97 -6.64 -16.77
CA ALA A 284 16.31 -6.59 -17.39
C ALA A 284 16.64 -5.18 -17.90
N ARG A 285 15.70 -4.55 -18.59
CA ARG A 285 15.88 -3.16 -19.09
C ARG A 285 16.05 -2.17 -17.96
N GLU A 286 15.27 -2.30 -16.88
CA GLU A 286 15.38 -1.45 -15.70
C GLU A 286 16.76 -1.57 -15.03
N TYR A 287 17.27 -2.80 -14.85
CA TYR A 287 18.59 -3.03 -14.25
C TYR A 287 19.76 -2.70 -15.19
N LEU A 288 19.60 -2.94 -16.49
CA LEU A 288 20.64 -2.56 -17.47
C LEU A 288 20.79 -1.05 -17.61
N ALA A 289 19.77 -0.27 -17.31
CA ALA A 289 19.84 1.20 -17.28
C ALA A 289 20.68 1.73 -16.12
N ASP A 290 20.93 0.92 -15.07
CA ASP A 290 21.86 1.25 -13.99
C ASP A 290 23.29 0.82 -14.35
N PRO A 291 24.23 1.77 -14.58
CA PRO A 291 25.60 1.44 -14.97
C PRO A 291 26.42 0.79 -13.84
N THR A 292 25.94 0.85 -12.58
CA THR A 292 26.65 0.28 -11.42
C THR A 292 26.46 -1.24 -11.28
N LEU A 293 25.41 -1.81 -11.91
CA LEU A 293 25.15 -3.25 -11.87
C LEU A 293 25.95 -3.99 -12.95
N ASP A 294 26.64 -5.07 -12.58
CA ASP A 294 27.26 -5.98 -13.54
C ASP A 294 26.18 -6.75 -14.32
N ILE A 295 26.43 -7.01 -15.60
CA ILE A 295 25.50 -7.77 -16.46
C ILE A 295 25.27 -9.20 -15.94
N LYS A 296 26.29 -9.80 -15.33
CA LYS A 296 26.15 -11.10 -14.65
C LYS A 296 25.21 -11.00 -13.43
N GLU A 297 25.32 -9.92 -12.68
CA GLU A 297 24.45 -9.63 -11.54
C GLU A 297 23.00 -9.39 -12.00
N VAL A 298 22.81 -8.63 -13.08
CA VAL A 298 21.49 -8.46 -13.71
C VAL A 298 20.88 -9.80 -14.09
N ALA A 299 21.64 -10.71 -14.71
CA ALA A 299 21.16 -12.04 -15.08
C ALA A 299 20.63 -12.80 -13.85
N PHE A 300 21.37 -12.76 -12.75
CA PHE A 300 20.98 -13.40 -11.49
C PHE A 300 19.73 -12.75 -10.86
N LEU A 301 19.68 -11.43 -10.82
CA LEU A 301 18.56 -10.68 -10.24
C LEU A 301 17.23 -10.94 -10.96
N ILE A 302 17.27 -11.27 -12.26
CA ILE A 302 16.06 -11.62 -13.03
C ILE A 302 15.83 -13.14 -13.13
N GLY A 303 16.53 -13.93 -12.31
CA GLY A 303 16.31 -15.35 -12.13
C GLY A 303 16.87 -16.25 -13.22
N TYR A 304 18.02 -15.90 -13.83
CA TYR A 304 18.79 -16.82 -14.67
C TYR A 304 19.93 -17.41 -13.85
N GLU A 305 20.14 -18.71 -14.02
CA GLU A 305 21.21 -19.44 -13.34
C GLU A 305 22.58 -19.14 -13.96
N ASP A 306 22.63 -18.77 -15.24
CA ASP A 306 23.84 -18.44 -15.95
C ASP A 306 23.67 -17.27 -16.93
N GLN A 307 24.76 -16.55 -17.17
CA GLN A 307 24.78 -15.37 -18.01
C GLN A 307 24.50 -15.70 -19.51
N ASN A 308 24.90 -16.86 -20.00
CA ASN A 308 24.70 -17.21 -21.40
C ASN A 308 23.23 -17.43 -21.73
N SER A 309 22.48 -18.02 -20.80
CA SER A 309 21.02 -18.17 -20.91
C SER A 309 20.34 -16.82 -20.94
N PHE A 310 20.77 -15.87 -20.13
CA PHE A 310 20.26 -14.49 -20.14
C PHE A 310 20.60 -13.81 -21.50
N TYR A 311 21.84 -13.89 -21.98
CA TYR A 311 22.24 -13.29 -23.26
C TYR A 311 21.39 -13.80 -24.42
N ARG A 312 21.12 -15.12 -24.48
CA ARG A 312 20.25 -15.71 -25.50
C ARG A 312 18.83 -15.19 -25.42
N ALA A 313 18.29 -15.12 -24.22
CA ALA A 313 16.94 -14.61 -24.00
C ALA A 313 16.84 -13.13 -24.38
N PHE A 314 17.79 -12.31 -23.96
CA PHE A 314 17.79 -10.87 -24.23
C PHE A 314 17.88 -10.56 -25.72
N ARG A 315 18.71 -11.32 -26.45
CA ARG A 315 18.77 -11.22 -27.92
C ARG A 315 17.45 -11.55 -28.61
N LEU A 316 16.68 -12.50 -28.07
CA LEU A 316 15.34 -12.80 -28.57
C LEU A 316 14.36 -11.67 -28.31
N TRP A 317 14.53 -10.91 -27.24
CA TRP A 317 13.65 -9.81 -26.85
C TRP A 317 13.94 -8.50 -27.56
N GLU A 318 15.23 -8.13 -27.64
CA GLU A 318 15.67 -6.80 -28.10
C GLU A 318 16.42 -6.86 -29.45
N GLY A 319 16.76 -8.04 -29.97
CA GLY A 319 17.53 -8.19 -31.18
C GLY A 319 19.06 -8.01 -31.02
N ASP A 320 19.51 -7.56 -29.84
CA ASP A 320 20.90 -7.26 -29.53
C ASP A 320 21.33 -7.81 -28.16
N THR A 321 22.61 -7.71 -27.86
CA THR A 321 23.20 -8.17 -26.60
C THR A 321 22.89 -7.17 -25.47
N PRO A 322 22.83 -7.64 -24.20
CA PRO A 322 22.66 -6.74 -23.03
C PRO A 322 23.77 -5.65 -22.98
N SER A 323 24.99 -5.98 -23.36
CA SER A 323 26.14 -5.05 -23.37
C SER A 323 25.97 -3.92 -24.38
N ASN A 324 25.61 -4.25 -25.62
CA ASN A 324 25.39 -3.27 -26.68
C ASN A 324 24.18 -2.39 -26.33
N TRP A 325 23.07 -3.01 -25.95
CA TRP A 325 21.86 -2.30 -25.55
C TRP A 325 22.14 -1.28 -24.42
N ARG A 326 22.91 -1.68 -23.39
CA ARG A 326 23.33 -0.76 -22.31
C ARG A 326 24.12 0.42 -22.83
N SER A 327 25.11 0.14 -23.70
CA SER A 327 25.98 1.18 -24.26
C SER A 327 25.19 2.21 -25.05
N GLU A 328 24.27 1.78 -25.89
CA GLU A 328 23.38 2.65 -26.66
C GLU A 328 22.44 3.48 -25.74
N TYR A 329 21.82 2.82 -24.76
CA TYR A 329 20.91 3.48 -23.82
C TYR A 329 21.60 4.57 -23.00
N LEU A 330 22.80 4.30 -22.47
CA LEU A 330 23.57 5.26 -21.68
C LEU A 330 24.13 6.38 -22.56
N GLY A 331 24.54 6.06 -23.79
CA GLY A 331 25.02 7.06 -24.77
C GLY A 331 23.91 8.03 -25.21
N ALA A 332 22.69 7.53 -25.38
CA ALA A 332 21.53 8.36 -25.74
C ALA A 332 21.02 9.26 -24.62
N ASN A 333 21.32 8.95 -23.35
CA ASN A 333 20.84 9.67 -22.15
C ASN A 333 21.93 10.52 -21.46
N GLN A 334 23.12 10.71 -22.06
CA GLN A 334 24.08 11.70 -21.56
C GLN A 334 23.61 13.11 -21.98
N PRO A 335 23.39 14.03 -21.04
CA PRO A 335 23.11 15.43 -21.38
C PRO A 335 24.37 16.02 -22.03
N SER A 336 24.19 16.62 -23.20
CA SER A 336 25.22 17.40 -23.93
C SER A 336 25.62 18.64 -23.14
#